data_d7457dda0d4fb5abeb94dfa1d913a0ee
#
_entry.id   d7457dda0d4fb5abeb94dfa1d913a0ee
#
_cell.length_a   1.000
_cell.length_b   1.000
_cell.length_c   1.000
_cell.angle_alpha   90.00
_cell.angle_beta   90.00
_cell.angle_gamma   90.00
#
_symmetry.space_group_name_H-M   'P 1'
#
loop_
_entity.id
_entity.type
_entity.pdbx_description
1 polymer ?
#
loop_
_entity_poly.entity_id
_entity_poly.type
_entity_poly.pdbx_seq_one_letter_code
_entity_poly.pdbx_strand_id
1 'polypeptide(L)'
;MKLALSFSLLACLGVATGTPISSGAEFAEKEFDYIVVGGGLAGLVVASRLSENSKMRVGVIEAGRFFEDDPLINTPAAVRNRFLQMNATYDWRLSSAPQKHLNNRVIPLPRGKALGGSSAISLLIFNRGSKNEYDAWERLGNHGWNWGGLLPFMKKAERFESVEPIRAAVELGEIPADQGTGGLIAGSYNTFYYEPVFPYRAAAIKAGIPPNYDPDSGVNHGVQNAATSTNRTTGLRSYAANTYYRSAAHRSNLVVLTEAQATKIELEQTKEGLTAKGVSFVHHNKTFTAKAKKEVILSAGTLLTPQLLELSGIGNGEVLKKHGIAPKLELSGVGENYQDHILVSTTYEVKPGVSTYDSINWNATAAAQAQAQYDSKRDGPLTASNSLLSYIDLYHIAGSAKIGYMHRKLWEEVAKEKPTALQKEQYKIQELWLRKKMGNVEVILHPGYFGAGPAKNNTSYISIIMCIQHPFSRGNIHLNSSNPLAPPTIDPNYLSKTIDQQILVESVKFADKIAKTNPLAPMLVTRQDPSPDVKSDEDLNTWVRDNIRTLHHPIGTAAMAPKSLGGVVDEKLKVHGTTNLRVVDASIIPMHLATHLQRTIYGIAEKAAEIIKNDY
;
A
#
# COMPACT_ATOMS: atom_id res chain seq x y z
N MET A 1 0.07 34.35 64.82
CA MET A 1 -0.39 33.10 64.20
C MET A 1 0.08 33.14 62.73
N LYS A 2 1.23 32.54 62.45
CA LYS A 2 1.80 32.54 61.07
C LYS A 2 1.33 31.28 60.36
N LEU A 3 0.56 31.41 59.29
CA LEU A 3 0.26 30.30 58.38
C LEU A 3 1.45 30.07 57.44
N ALA A 4 2.04 28.89 57.52
CA ALA A 4 3.02 28.43 56.57
C ALA A 4 2.28 27.78 55.37
N LEU A 5 2.39 28.36 54.17
CA LEU A 5 1.99 27.72 52.93
C LEU A 5 3.08 26.75 52.47
N SER A 6 2.78 25.47 52.52
CA SER A 6 3.60 24.42 51.92
C SER A 6 3.36 24.39 50.39
N PHE A 7 4.34 24.80 49.61
CA PHE A 7 4.39 24.57 48.17
C PHE A 7 4.81 23.13 47.91
N SER A 8 3.89 22.28 47.47
CA SER A 8 4.21 20.97 46.92
C SER A 8 4.75 21.17 45.49
N LEU A 9 6.05 20.95 45.33
CA LEU A 9 6.67 20.80 44.00
C LEU A 9 6.13 19.52 43.36
N LEU A 10 5.16 19.64 42.44
CA LEU A 10 4.86 18.56 41.49
C LEU A 10 6.05 18.50 40.52
N ALA A 11 6.90 17.50 40.69
CA ALA A 11 7.89 17.14 39.68
C ALA A 11 7.10 16.60 38.45
N CYS A 12 6.91 17.43 37.46
CA CYS A 12 6.58 16.96 36.11
C CYS A 12 7.75 16.10 35.64
N LEU A 13 7.60 14.78 35.76
CA LEU A 13 8.39 13.83 34.98
C LEU A 13 8.06 14.10 33.51
N GLY A 14 8.87 14.97 32.90
CA GLY A 14 8.87 15.14 31.45
C GLY A 14 9.20 13.79 30.83
N VAL A 15 8.19 13.10 30.27
CA VAL A 15 8.42 12.01 29.36
C VAL A 15 9.22 12.61 28.22
N ALA A 16 10.50 12.25 28.13
CA ALA A 16 11.35 12.66 27.03
C ALA A 16 10.69 12.14 25.74
N THR A 17 10.00 13.02 25.04
CA THR A 17 9.46 12.73 23.72
C THR A 17 10.66 12.62 22.79
N GLY A 18 11.05 11.38 22.44
CA GLY A 18 12.16 11.14 21.52
C GLY A 18 11.82 11.76 20.16
N THR A 19 12.43 12.89 19.88
CA THR A 19 12.40 13.49 18.54
C THR A 19 13.48 12.85 17.68
N PRO A 20 13.27 12.71 16.35
CA PRO A 20 14.34 12.29 15.45
C PRO A 20 15.56 13.21 15.61
N ILE A 21 16.77 12.64 15.49
CA ILE A 21 17.97 13.47 15.49
C ILE A 21 18.08 14.27 14.20
N SER A 22 18.66 15.46 14.29
CA SER A 22 18.75 16.42 13.18
C SER A 22 20.16 16.53 12.58
N SER A 23 21.13 15.74 13.07
CA SER A 23 22.53 15.80 12.62
C SER A 23 22.96 14.51 11.92
N GLY A 24 23.24 14.61 10.61
CA GLY A 24 23.81 13.51 9.84
C GLY A 24 25.22 13.12 10.31
N ALA A 25 26.01 14.08 10.80
CA ALA A 25 27.33 13.82 11.36
C ALA A 25 27.22 13.00 12.65
N GLU A 26 26.38 13.44 13.58
CA GLU A 26 26.14 12.71 14.84
C GLU A 26 25.62 11.29 14.59
N PHE A 27 24.75 11.11 13.59
CA PHE A 27 24.27 9.77 13.21
C PHE A 27 25.41 8.90 12.67
N ALA A 28 26.27 9.44 11.80
CA ALA A 28 27.37 8.71 11.18
C ALA A 28 28.46 8.30 12.17
N GLU A 29 28.66 9.07 13.27
CA GLU A 29 29.61 8.75 14.34
C GLU A 29 29.14 7.60 15.23
N LYS A 30 27.84 7.29 15.24
CA LYS A 30 27.29 6.18 16.05
C LYS A 30 27.57 4.85 15.36
N GLU A 31 27.93 3.85 16.15
CA GLU A 31 28.00 2.47 15.67
C GLU A 31 26.65 1.79 15.92
N PHE A 32 26.09 1.21 14.87
CA PHE A 32 24.81 0.50 14.91
C PHE A 32 25.00 -1.02 14.78
N ASP A 33 24.20 -1.80 15.48
CA ASP A 33 24.05 -3.23 15.19
C ASP A 33 23.25 -3.42 13.91
N TYR A 34 22.15 -2.67 13.78
CA TYR A 34 21.25 -2.70 12.63
C TYR A 34 21.07 -1.29 12.05
N ILE A 35 21.14 -1.19 10.72
CA ILE A 35 20.70 0.02 10.01
C ILE A 35 19.49 -0.35 9.14
N VAL A 36 18.38 0.33 9.39
CA VAL A 36 17.15 0.24 8.60
C VAL A 36 17.11 1.44 7.64
N VAL A 37 17.03 1.16 6.35
CA VAL A 37 16.97 2.16 5.28
C VAL A 37 15.52 2.34 4.85
N GLY A 38 14.95 3.49 5.19
CA GLY A 38 13.55 3.84 5.00
C GLY A 38 12.75 3.70 6.31
N GLY A 39 12.35 4.84 6.87
CA GLY A 39 11.45 4.94 8.02
C GLY A 39 9.97 4.86 7.62
N GLY A 40 9.66 4.04 6.62
CA GLY A 40 8.30 3.77 6.18
C GLY A 40 7.56 2.77 7.08
N LEU A 41 6.43 2.27 6.60
CA LEU A 41 5.58 1.32 7.33
C LEU A 41 6.40 0.14 7.85
N ALA A 42 7.08 -0.60 6.97
CA ALA A 42 7.81 -1.81 7.34
C ALA A 42 9.07 -1.49 8.15
N GLY A 43 9.84 -0.47 7.75
CA GLY A 43 11.09 -0.13 8.43
C GLY A 43 10.88 0.30 9.88
N LEU A 44 9.82 1.06 10.19
CA LEU A 44 9.52 1.45 11.57
C LEU A 44 9.06 0.27 12.44
N VAL A 45 8.33 -0.70 11.87
CA VAL A 45 7.99 -1.93 12.59
C VAL A 45 9.27 -2.69 12.97
N VAL A 46 10.14 -2.96 11.99
CA VAL A 46 11.39 -3.69 12.21
C VAL A 46 12.27 -2.96 13.22
N ALA A 47 12.47 -1.66 13.05
CA ALA A 47 13.30 -0.85 13.95
C ALA A 47 12.75 -0.83 15.38
N SER A 48 11.44 -0.65 15.54
CA SER A 48 10.77 -0.68 16.85
C SER A 48 10.94 -2.05 17.52
N ARG A 49 10.77 -3.16 16.78
CA ARG A 49 10.89 -4.51 17.33
C ARG A 49 12.34 -4.89 17.66
N LEU A 50 13.32 -4.53 16.83
CA LEU A 50 14.73 -4.82 17.11
C LEU A 50 15.25 -4.01 18.30
N SER A 51 14.79 -2.77 18.49
CA SER A 51 15.17 -1.93 19.63
C SER A 51 14.55 -2.34 20.97
N GLU A 52 13.67 -3.35 21.02
CA GLU A 52 13.19 -3.95 22.28
C GLU A 52 14.35 -4.58 23.08
N ASN A 53 15.37 -5.09 22.40
CA ASN A 53 16.61 -5.50 23.04
C ASN A 53 17.51 -4.26 23.26
N SER A 54 17.60 -3.77 24.49
CA SER A 54 18.38 -2.58 24.84
C SER A 54 19.88 -2.69 24.55
N LYS A 55 20.40 -3.90 24.34
CA LYS A 55 21.81 -4.14 23.96
C LYS A 55 22.06 -3.93 22.47
N MET A 56 21.02 -3.87 21.64
CA MET A 56 21.09 -3.68 20.19
C MET A 56 20.84 -2.22 19.85
N ARG A 57 21.78 -1.56 19.20
CA ARG A 57 21.59 -0.20 18.69
C ARG A 57 21.05 -0.23 17.28
N VAL A 58 19.90 0.42 17.06
CA VAL A 58 19.20 0.44 15.77
C VAL A 58 19.18 1.86 15.23
N GLY A 59 19.73 2.06 14.03
CA GLY A 59 19.66 3.30 13.27
C GLY A 59 18.61 3.22 12.17
N VAL A 60 17.84 4.30 11.97
CA VAL A 60 16.89 4.44 10.86
C VAL A 60 17.27 5.67 10.04
N ILE A 61 17.38 5.53 8.73
CA ILE A 61 17.63 6.62 7.77
C ILE A 61 16.35 6.83 6.97
N GLU A 62 15.72 8.01 7.11
CA GLU A 62 14.46 8.36 6.41
C GLU A 62 14.62 9.66 5.62
N ALA A 63 14.22 9.64 4.36
CA ALA A 63 14.35 10.78 3.46
C ALA A 63 13.32 11.89 3.70
N GLY A 64 12.17 11.54 4.26
CA GLY A 64 11.11 12.47 4.59
C GLY A 64 11.24 13.07 5.99
N ARG A 65 10.36 14.03 6.27
CA ARG A 65 10.24 14.66 7.60
C ARG A 65 9.32 13.86 8.53
N PHE A 66 9.39 14.14 9.80
CA PHE A 66 8.35 13.73 10.75
C PHE A 66 7.29 14.82 10.88
N PHE A 67 6.07 14.51 10.44
CA PHE A 67 4.90 15.38 10.52
C PHE A 67 4.02 14.94 11.69
N GLU A 68 4.45 15.27 12.90
CA GLU A 68 3.87 14.74 14.13
C GLU A 68 2.40 15.09 14.32
N ASP A 69 2.06 16.36 14.18
CA ASP A 69 0.72 16.90 14.46
C ASP A 69 0.07 17.53 13.21
N ASP A 70 0.52 17.13 12.02
CA ASP A 70 -0.03 17.68 10.78
C ASP A 70 -1.47 17.17 10.54
N PRO A 71 -2.48 18.06 10.54
CA PRO A 71 -3.86 17.68 10.34
C PRO A 71 -4.13 17.10 8.94
N LEU A 72 -3.32 17.42 7.92
CA LEU A 72 -3.45 16.86 6.58
C LEU A 72 -3.11 15.36 6.56
N ILE A 73 -2.20 14.90 7.43
CA ILE A 73 -1.89 13.49 7.62
C ILE A 73 -2.84 12.86 8.62
N ASN A 74 -3.04 13.51 9.76
CA ASN A 74 -3.68 12.90 10.92
C ASN A 74 -5.20 12.81 10.80
N THR A 75 -5.88 13.78 10.12
CA THR A 75 -7.31 13.72 9.89
C THR A 75 -7.66 12.73 8.78
N PRO A 76 -8.44 11.67 9.05
CA PRO A 76 -8.69 10.61 8.06
C PRO A 76 -9.24 11.10 6.73
N ALA A 77 -10.17 12.05 6.75
CA ALA A 77 -10.79 12.59 5.53
C ALA A 77 -9.91 13.55 4.73
N ALA A 78 -8.84 14.12 5.33
CA ALA A 78 -7.97 15.06 4.63
C ALA A 78 -7.31 14.47 3.38
N VAL A 79 -7.06 13.15 3.37
CA VAL A 79 -6.49 12.41 2.22
C VAL A 79 -7.35 12.48 0.97
N ARG A 80 -8.67 12.75 1.10
CA ARG A 80 -9.60 12.79 -0.05
C ARG A 80 -9.31 13.91 -1.02
N ASN A 81 -8.77 15.02 -0.53
CA ASN A 81 -8.41 16.16 -1.35
C ASN A 81 -7.20 15.89 -2.26
N ARG A 82 -6.63 14.69 -2.20
CA ARG A 82 -5.41 14.30 -2.94
C ARG A 82 -4.25 15.29 -2.79
N PHE A 83 -4.36 16.23 -1.85
CA PHE A 83 -3.36 17.26 -1.63
C PHE A 83 -2.02 16.68 -1.22
N LEU A 84 -2.02 15.58 -0.46
CA LEU A 84 -0.80 14.89 -0.04
C LEU A 84 -0.11 14.19 -1.20
N GLN A 85 -0.90 13.66 -2.14
CA GLN A 85 -0.37 12.95 -3.30
C GLN A 85 0.19 13.97 -4.31
N MET A 86 1.39 13.68 -4.83
CA MET A 86 2.14 14.56 -5.74
C MET A 86 2.54 15.93 -5.15
N ASN A 87 2.31 16.17 -3.86
CA ASN A 87 2.86 17.33 -3.15
C ASN A 87 4.28 17.01 -2.66
N ALA A 88 5.27 17.78 -3.10
CA ALA A 88 6.68 17.54 -2.81
C ALA A 88 7.04 17.53 -1.31
N THR A 89 6.19 18.09 -0.46
CA THR A 89 6.38 18.06 1.00
C THR A 89 6.16 16.65 1.57
N TYR A 90 5.19 15.90 1.01
CA TYR A 90 4.73 14.61 1.56
C TYR A 90 5.00 13.42 0.62
N ASP A 91 5.36 13.68 -0.64
CA ASP A 91 5.40 12.69 -1.71
C ASP A 91 6.71 12.76 -2.48
N TRP A 92 7.23 11.59 -2.88
CA TRP A 92 8.39 11.47 -3.77
C TRP A 92 8.14 12.01 -5.18
N ARG A 93 6.88 12.18 -5.58
CA ARG A 93 6.45 12.65 -6.92
C ARG A 93 7.00 11.79 -8.06
N LEU A 94 7.06 10.50 -7.85
CA LEU A 94 7.49 9.56 -8.88
C LEU A 94 6.42 9.42 -9.97
N SER A 95 6.85 9.10 -11.18
CA SER A 95 5.98 8.86 -12.33
C SER A 95 6.52 7.72 -13.17
N SER A 96 5.64 7.06 -13.92
CA SER A 96 6.04 6.02 -14.87
C SER A 96 6.81 6.61 -16.06
N ALA A 97 7.57 5.76 -16.74
CA ALA A 97 7.94 5.99 -18.13
C ALA A 97 6.66 6.11 -19.00
N PRO A 98 6.74 6.71 -20.21
CA PRO A 98 5.63 6.71 -21.14
C PRO A 98 5.11 5.29 -21.41
N GLN A 99 3.82 5.03 -21.15
CA GLN A 99 3.23 3.71 -21.23
C GLN A 99 2.74 3.40 -22.64
N LYS A 100 3.44 2.51 -23.34
CA LYS A 100 3.17 2.16 -24.74
C LYS A 100 1.71 1.77 -25.00
N HIS A 101 1.13 0.96 -24.12
CA HIS A 101 -0.24 0.46 -24.26
C HIS A 101 -1.31 1.46 -23.79
N LEU A 102 -0.91 2.63 -23.32
CA LEU A 102 -1.74 3.73 -22.84
C LEU A 102 -1.53 5.02 -23.64
N ASN A 103 -1.31 4.93 -24.95
CA ASN A 103 -1.07 6.09 -25.80
C ASN A 103 0.10 6.96 -25.33
N ASN A 104 1.16 6.34 -24.77
CA ASN A 104 2.33 6.98 -24.18
C ASN A 104 2.03 7.92 -22.98
N ARG A 105 0.92 7.71 -22.28
CA ARG A 105 0.62 8.45 -21.07
C ARG A 105 1.66 8.17 -19.99
N VAL A 106 2.00 9.20 -19.24
CA VAL A 106 2.81 9.13 -18.01
C VAL A 106 1.87 9.08 -16.82
N ILE A 107 2.01 8.07 -15.98
CA ILE A 107 1.12 7.84 -14.84
C ILE A 107 1.81 8.28 -13.54
N PRO A 108 1.22 9.18 -12.76
CA PRO A 108 1.72 9.53 -11.42
C PRO A 108 1.70 8.32 -10.49
N LEU A 109 2.80 8.13 -9.74
CA LEU A 109 3.01 7.00 -8.82
C LEU A 109 3.31 7.53 -7.41
N PRO A 110 2.35 8.15 -6.70
CA PRO A 110 2.59 8.78 -5.41
C PRO A 110 3.10 7.78 -4.36
N ARG A 111 4.15 8.17 -3.64
CA ARG A 111 4.74 7.44 -2.50
C ARG A 111 5.07 8.41 -1.38
N GLY A 112 4.70 8.07 -0.15
CA GLY A 112 4.97 8.92 1.00
C GLY A 112 6.47 9.15 1.24
N LYS A 113 6.87 10.43 1.30
CA LYS A 113 8.19 10.90 1.71
C LYS A 113 8.06 11.56 3.08
N ALA A 114 7.89 10.71 4.08
CA ALA A 114 7.63 11.11 5.45
C ALA A 114 7.99 9.96 6.39
N LEU A 115 8.29 10.25 7.64
CA LEU A 115 8.35 9.20 8.67
C LEU A 115 6.98 8.50 8.76
N GLY A 116 6.96 7.17 8.62
CA GLY A 116 5.76 6.38 8.37
C GLY A 116 5.53 6.03 6.90
N GLY A 117 6.28 6.64 5.98
CA GLY A 117 6.23 6.38 4.54
C GLY A 117 4.82 6.48 3.95
N SER A 118 4.45 5.57 3.07
CA SER A 118 3.13 5.57 2.42
C SER A 118 1.95 5.32 3.37
N SER A 119 2.17 4.82 4.61
CA SER A 119 1.09 4.74 5.60
C SER A 119 0.62 6.12 6.09
N ALA A 120 1.45 7.17 5.96
CA ALA A 120 1.09 8.54 6.28
C ALA A 120 0.10 9.16 5.26
N ILE A 121 0.12 8.70 4.00
CA ILE A 121 -0.70 9.28 2.92
C ILE A 121 -1.71 8.30 2.30
N SER A 122 -1.90 7.12 2.88
CA SER A 122 -2.82 6.08 2.42
C SER A 122 -4.29 6.48 2.61
N LEU A 123 -5.19 5.82 1.84
CA LEU A 123 -6.64 5.99 1.97
C LEU A 123 -7.26 5.14 3.10
N LEU A 124 -6.44 4.64 4.02
CA LEU A 124 -6.81 4.02 5.30
C LEU A 124 -7.42 2.61 5.24
N ILE A 125 -7.82 2.07 4.09
CA ILE A 125 -8.41 0.74 4.02
C ILE A 125 -7.46 -0.29 4.64
N PHE A 126 -8.01 -1.11 5.57
CA PHE A 126 -7.23 -2.00 6.43
C PHE A 126 -7.85 -3.40 6.48
N ASN A 127 -7.71 -4.14 5.38
CA ASN A 127 -8.30 -5.46 5.16
C ASN A 127 -7.22 -6.52 4.85
N ARG A 128 -7.63 -7.78 4.71
CA ARG A 128 -6.78 -8.93 4.36
C ARG A 128 -7.20 -9.53 3.02
N GLY A 129 -6.23 -10.16 2.34
CA GLY A 129 -6.49 -10.98 1.16
C GLY A 129 -7.03 -12.36 1.49
N SER A 130 -7.35 -13.14 0.48
CA SER A 130 -7.80 -14.52 0.64
C SER A 130 -6.64 -15.45 1.01
N LYS A 131 -6.94 -16.46 1.83
CA LYS A 131 -5.98 -17.51 2.24
C LYS A 131 -5.22 -18.10 1.05
N ASN A 132 -5.93 -18.42 -0.04
CA ASN A 132 -5.32 -19.03 -1.23
C ASN A 132 -4.24 -18.16 -1.90
N GLU A 133 -4.29 -16.85 -1.73
CA GLU A 133 -3.32 -15.90 -2.30
C GLU A 133 -2.01 -15.91 -1.50
N TYR A 134 -2.11 -15.91 -0.17
CA TYR A 134 -0.92 -16.07 0.68
C TYR A 134 -0.32 -17.46 0.52
N ASP A 135 -1.13 -18.53 0.44
CA ASP A 135 -0.66 -19.90 0.22
C ASP A 135 0.04 -20.05 -1.14
N ALA A 136 -0.25 -19.18 -2.11
CA ALA A 136 0.46 -19.15 -3.38
C ALA A 136 1.92 -18.71 -3.25
N TRP A 137 2.25 -17.85 -2.27
CA TRP A 137 3.65 -17.48 -2.04
C TRP A 137 4.48 -18.69 -1.61
N GLU A 138 3.93 -19.57 -0.77
CA GLU A 138 4.59 -20.82 -0.39
C GLU A 138 4.75 -21.77 -1.58
N ARG A 139 3.75 -21.84 -2.48
CA ARG A 139 3.84 -22.65 -3.72
C ARG A 139 4.95 -22.17 -4.67
N LEU A 140 5.35 -20.91 -4.59
CA LEU A 140 6.50 -20.37 -5.30
C LEU A 140 7.85 -20.75 -4.65
N GLY A 141 7.84 -21.54 -3.57
CA GLY A 141 9.03 -22.01 -2.88
C GLY A 141 9.41 -21.24 -1.61
N ASN A 142 8.52 -20.37 -1.12
CA ASN A 142 8.79 -19.55 0.07
C ASN A 142 8.18 -20.20 1.32
N HIS A 143 8.87 -21.17 1.90
CA HIS A 143 8.37 -21.96 3.03
C HIS A 143 7.98 -21.10 4.24
N GLY A 144 6.80 -21.37 4.78
CA GLY A 144 6.23 -20.64 5.91
C GLY A 144 5.63 -19.27 5.57
N TRP A 145 5.70 -18.83 4.31
CA TRP A 145 5.04 -17.62 3.81
C TRP A 145 3.69 -17.96 3.18
N ASN A 146 2.77 -18.41 4.02
CA ASN A 146 1.39 -18.76 3.69
C ASN A 146 0.44 -18.07 4.69
N TRP A 147 -0.85 -18.30 4.55
CA TRP A 147 -1.86 -17.73 5.45
C TRP A 147 -1.57 -18.06 6.93
N GLY A 148 -1.36 -19.34 7.25
CA GLY A 148 -1.09 -19.79 8.63
C GLY A 148 0.19 -19.17 9.21
N GLY A 149 1.22 -18.99 8.38
CA GLY A 149 2.49 -18.42 8.79
C GLY A 149 2.54 -16.89 8.84
N LEU A 150 1.54 -16.19 8.29
CA LEU A 150 1.50 -14.71 8.27
C LEU A 150 0.37 -14.13 9.13
N LEU A 151 -0.78 -14.81 9.24
CA LEU A 151 -1.94 -14.34 10.01
C LEU A 151 -1.60 -13.97 11.47
N PRO A 152 -0.82 -14.77 12.23
CA PRO A 152 -0.46 -14.41 13.61
C PRO A 152 0.28 -13.06 13.69
N PHE A 153 1.11 -12.74 12.69
CA PHE A 153 1.86 -11.48 12.64
C PHE A 153 1.00 -10.30 12.20
N MET A 154 0.02 -10.51 11.31
CA MET A 154 -0.98 -9.48 11.01
C MET A 154 -1.79 -9.15 12.27
N LYS A 155 -2.24 -10.16 13.02
CA LYS A 155 -2.95 -9.99 14.30
C LYS A 155 -2.08 -9.33 15.38
N LYS A 156 -0.77 -9.64 15.43
CA LYS A 156 0.19 -9.03 16.35
C LYS A 156 0.36 -7.52 16.10
N ALA A 157 0.27 -7.08 14.85
CA ALA A 157 0.40 -5.67 14.49
C ALA A 157 -0.84 -4.85 14.84
N GLU A 158 -2.01 -5.46 14.86
CA GLU A 158 -3.29 -4.76 14.94
C GLU A 158 -3.92 -4.74 16.33
N ARG A 159 -4.66 -3.66 16.59
CA ARG A 159 -5.59 -3.50 17.69
C ARG A 159 -6.94 -3.10 17.09
N PHE A 160 -7.82 -4.09 16.95
CA PHE A 160 -9.15 -3.81 16.45
C PHE A 160 -9.99 -3.15 17.54
N GLU A 161 -10.56 -1.98 17.21
CA GLU A 161 -11.42 -1.20 18.09
C GLU A 161 -12.88 -1.40 17.66
N SER A 162 -13.70 -1.96 18.57
CA SER A 162 -15.15 -2.03 18.37
C SER A 162 -15.75 -0.63 18.33
N VAL A 163 -16.75 -0.44 17.48
CA VAL A 163 -17.50 0.83 17.38
C VAL A 163 -18.95 0.66 17.83
N GLU A 164 -19.41 1.56 18.66
CA GLU A 164 -20.80 1.69 19.04
C GLU A 164 -21.38 2.98 18.43
N PRO A 165 -22.62 3.02 17.99
CA PRO A 165 -23.60 1.94 18.02
C PRO A 165 -23.40 0.95 16.85
N ILE A 166 -23.76 -0.31 17.12
CA ILE A 166 -23.71 -1.47 16.24
C ILE A 166 -24.58 -1.33 14.97
N ARG A 167 -25.22 -0.18 14.73
CA ARG A 167 -26.11 0.03 13.59
C ARG A 167 -25.48 -0.39 12.26
N ALA A 168 -24.26 0.02 12.01
CA ALA A 168 -23.55 -0.34 10.81
C ALA A 168 -23.20 -1.84 10.78
N ALA A 169 -22.81 -2.42 11.91
CA ALA A 169 -22.56 -3.85 12.02
C ALA A 169 -23.84 -4.65 11.77
N VAL A 170 -24.99 -4.23 12.29
CA VAL A 170 -26.29 -4.87 12.05
C VAL A 170 -26.75 -4.67 10.61
N GLU A 171 -26.72 -3.44 10.08
CA GLU A 171 -27.20 -3.15 8.73
C GLU A 171 -26.22 -3.64 7.64
N LEU A 172 -24.93 -3.66 7.90
CA LEU A 172 -23.89 -4.18 7.01
C LEU A 172 -23.57 -5.65 7.29
N GLY A 173 -24.06 -6.19 8.40
CA GLY A 173 -24.05 -7.62 8.71
C GLY A 173 -22.70 -8.18 9.09
N GLU A 174 -21.82 -7.40 9.74
CA GLU A 174 -20.46 -7.81 10.01
C GLU A 174 -20.25 -8.30 11.43
N ILE A 175 -19.57 -9.44 11.51
CA ILE A 175 -19.07 -9.99 12.76
C ILE A 175 -17.55 -9.83 12.70
N PRO A 176 -16.91 -9.01 13.54
CA PRO A 176 -15.47 -8.89 13.58
C PRO A 176 -14.85 -10.15 14.20
N ALA A 177 -14.87 -11.24 13.44
CA ALA A 177 -14.19 -12.47 13.82
C ALA A 177 -12.70 -12.35 13.48
N ASP A 178 -11.89 -13.07 14.24
CA ASP A 178 -10.46 -13.29 14.00
C ASP A 178 -9.56 -12.02 13.90
N GLN A 179 -9.91 -10.95 14.65
CA GLN A 179 -9.13 -9.73 14.73
C GLN A 179 -8.03 -9.79 15.80
N GLY A 180 -6.93 -9.04 15.62
CA GLY A 180 -5.94 -8.79 16.66
C GLY A 180 -6.40 -7.68 17.61
N THR A 181 -6.11 -7.82 18.90
CA THR A 181 -6.57 -6.86 19.92
C THR A 181 -5.45 -6.19 20.70
N GLY A 182 -4.20 -6.69 20.59
CA GLY A 182 -3.06 -6.28 21.39
C GLY A 182 -1.98 -5.48 20.65
N GLY A 183 -2.15 -5.25 19.35
CA GLY A 183 -1.14 -4.58 18.53
C GLY A 183 -1.17 -3.04 18.63
N LEU A 184 -0.35 -2.40 17.84
CA LEU A 184 -0.15 -0.96 17.89
C LEU A 184 -1.02 -0.20 16.86
N ILE A 185 -1.34 -0.83 15.73
CA ILE A 185 -2.15 -0.20 14.68
C ILE A 185 -3.63 -0.36 15.02
N ALA A 186 -4.30 0.75 15.31
CA ALA A 186 -5.73 0.77 15.50
C ALA A 186 -6.43 0.51 14.15
N GLY A 187 -7.30 -0.48 14.13
CA GLY A 187 -8.21 -0.79 13.04
C GLY A 187 -9.66 -0.73 13.52
N SER A 188 -10.56 -0.14 12.74
CA SER A 188 -11.95 -0.02 13.15
C SER A 188 -12.87 0.18 11.95
N TYR A 189 -14.15 -0.13 12.10
CA TYR A 189 -15.15 0.27 11.13
C TYR A 189 -15.44 1.77 11.20
N ASN A 190 -16.02 2.33 10.13
CA ASN A 190 -16.52 3.70 10.16
C ASN A 190 -17.69 3.85 11.14
N THR A 191 -17.78 5.00 11.77
CA THR A 191 -18.94 5.41 12.61
C THR A 191 -19.92 6.28 11.84
N PHE A 192 -19.47 6.81 10.70
CA PHE A 192 -20.27 7.63 9.81
C PHE A 192 -20.29 7.04 8.39
N TYR A 193 -21.48 6.98 7.79
CA TYR A 193 -21.69 6.52 6.42
C TYR A 193 -22.55 7.53 5.67
N TYR A 194 -22.12 7.88 4.45
CA TYR A 194 -22.90 8.71 3.55
C TYR A 194 -24.14 7.95 3.04
N GLU A 195 -25.19 8.68 2.72
CA GLU A 195 -26.49 8.12 2.34
C GLU A 195 -26.43 7.04 1.25
N PRO A 196 -25.64 7.16 0.16
CA PRO A 196 -25.60 6.16 -0.89
C PRO A 196 -25.04 4.78 -0.48
N VAL A 197 -24.39 4.64 0.68
CA VAL A 197 -23.69 3.41 1.08
C VAL A 197 -24.65 2.22 1.19
N PHE A 198 -25.76 2.38 1.88
CA PHE A 198 -26.72 1.28 2.10
C PHE A 198 -27.49 0.89 0.82
N PRO A 199 -28.06 1.87 0.04
CA PRO A 199 -28.66 1.56 -1.25
C PRO A 199 -27.68 0.89 -2.23
N TYR A 200 -26.41 1.32 -2.27
CA TYR A 200 -25.41 0.68 -3.10
C TYR A 200 -25.16 -0.78 -2.69
N ARG A 201 -24.99 -1.06 -1.38
CA ARG A 201 -24.81 -2.44 -0.91
C ARG A 201 -25.97 -3.34 -1.34
N ALA A 202 -27.19 -2.88 -1.14
CA ALA A 202 -28.38 -3.63 -1.54
C ALA A 202 -28.44 -3.85 -3.06
N ALA A 203 -28.08 -2.84 -3.86
CA ALA A 203 -28.00 -2.96 -5.32
C ALA A 203 -26.92 -3.91 -5.78
N ALA A 204 -25.74 -3.87 -5.16
CA ALA A 204 -24.62 -4.77 -5.46
C ALA A 204 -24.99 -6.25 -5.20
N ILE A 205 -25.67 -6.53 -4.08
CA ILE A 205 -26.18 -7.88 -3.76
C ILE A 205 -27.21 -8.32 -4.81
N LYS A 206 -28.16 -7.46 -5.17
CA LYS A 206 -29.15 -7.77 -6.22
C LYS A 206 -28.54 -7.92 -7.61
N ALA A 207 -27.42 -7.24 -7.88
CA ALA A 207 -26.67 -7.38 -9.12
C ALA A 207 -25.92 -8.72 -9.20
N GLY A 208 -25.83 -9.49 -8.09
CA GLY A 208 -25.27 -10.82 -8.02
C GLY A 208 -24.03 -10.97 -7.17
N ILE A 209 -23.55 -9.92 -6.47
CA ILE A 209 -22.42 -10.04 -5.56
C ILE A 209 -22.91 -10.62 -4.23
N PRO A 210 -22.41 -11.77 -3.74
CA PRO A 210 -22.83 -12.30 -2.47
C PRO A 210 -22.39 -11.39 -1.31
N PRO A 211 -23.16 -11.28 -0.22
CA PRO A 211 -22.69 -10.62 0.98
C PRO A 211 -21.56 -11.43 1.62
N ASN A 212 -20.56 -10.73 2.17
CA ASN A 212 -19.50 -11.33 2.97
C ASN A 212 -19.50 -10.70 4.36
N TYR A 213 -19.78 -11.50 5.37
CA TYR A 213 -19.91 -11.06 6.76
C TYR A 213 -18.63 -11.28 7.58
N ASP A 214 -17.66 -12.01 7.05
CA ASP A 214 -16.37 -12.27 7.70
C ASP A 214 -15.21 -12.22 6.67
N PRO A 215 -14.92 -11.02 6.13
CA PRO A 215 -13.95 -10.85 5.06
C PRO A 215 -12.50 -11.12 5.50
N ASP A 216 -12.23 -11.05 6.80
CA ASP A 216 -10.88 -11.15 7.35
C ASP A 216 -10.48 -12.57 7.77
N SER A 217 -11.38 -13.57 7.59
CA SER A 217 -11.15 -15.00 7.89
C SER A 217 -10.32 -15.76 6.84
N GLY A 218 -9.95 -15.08 5.75
CA GLY A 218 -9.23 -15.68 4.62
C GLY A 218 -10.10 -15.98 3.41
N VAL A 219 -11.36 -15.50 3.41
CA VAL A 219 -12.28 -15.50 2.27
C VAL A 219 -12.81 -14.09 2.07
N ASN A 220 -12.22 -13.34 1.16
CA ASN A 220 -12.61 -11.94 0.93
C ASN A 220 -13.64 -11.77 -0.20
N HIS A 221 -14.04 -12.83 -0.90
CA HIS A 221 -15.02 -12.78 -1.98
C HIS A 221 -16.40 -12.33 -1.47
N GLY A 222 -17.01 -11.33 -2.13
CA GLY A 222 -18.32 -10.77 -1.79
C GLY A 222 -18.29 -9.28 -1.44
N VAL A 223 -19.48 -8.70 -1.17
CA VAL A 223 -19.61 -7.31 -0.71
C VAL A 223 -19.46 -7.24 0.79
N GLN A 224 -18.59 -6.35 1.25
CA GLN A 224 -18.15 -6.23 2.65
C GLN A 224 -17.95 -4.77 3.05
N ASN A 225 -18.04 -4.50 4.34
CA ASN A 225 -17.56 -3.26 4.95
C ASN A 225 -16.13 -3.51 5.49
N ALA A 226 -15.14 -2.84 4.98
CA ALA A 226 -13.77 -3.02 5.42
C ALA A 226 -13.43 -2.13 6.61
N ALA A 227 -12.57 -2.62 7.49
CA ALA A 227 -11.97 -1.80 8.52
C ALA A 227 -11.07 -0.70 7.90
N THR A 228 -10.85 0.36 8.66
CA THR A 228 -9.92 1.44 8.32
C THR A 228 -8.88 1.59 9.42
N SER A 229 -7.66 2.00 9.06
CA SER A 229 -6.59 2.29 10.04
C SER A 229 -6.83 3.63 10.73
N THR A 230 -7.93 3.71 11.49
CA THR A 230 -8.36 4.90 12.23
C THR A 230 -8.51 4.54 13.72
N ASN A 231 -7.88 5.32 14.59
CA ASN A 231 -8.09 5.24 16.03
C ASN A 231 -9.37 6.00 16.37
N ARG A 232 -10.40 5.30 16.86
CA ARG A 232 -11.71 5.89 17.14
C ARG A 232 -11.73 6.75 18.39
N THR A 233 -10.86 6.47 19.36
CA THR A 233 -10.76 7.30 20.58
C THR A 233 -10.25 8.70 20.25
N THR A 234 -9.28 8.82 19.34
CA THR A 234 -8.67 10.10 18.98
C THR A 234 -9.24 10.70 17.69
N GLY A 235 -9.96 9.93 16.89
CA GLY A 235 -10.44 10.33 15.55
C GLY A 235 -9.31 10.51 14.53
N LEU A 236 -8.11 9.99 14.79
CA LEU A 236 -6.93 10.20 13.96
C LEU A 236 -6.57 8.95 13.15
N ARG A 237 -5.84 9.16 12.05
CA ARG A 237 -5.13 8.10 11.33
C ARG A 237 -4.24 7.33 12.30
N SER A 238 -4.25 6.00 12.22
CA SER A 238 -3.29 5.11 12.86
C SER A 238 -2.28 4.63 11.81
N TYR A 239 -1.00 5.00 11.97
CA TYR A 239 0.05 4.68 11.00
C TYR A 239 1.40 4.49 11.69
N ALA A 240 2.40 4.01 10.97
CA ALA A 240 3.64 3.52 11.58
C ALA A 240 4.38 4.57 12.43
N ALA A 241 4.33 5.87 12.08
CA ALA A 241 5.05 6.87 12.86
C ALA A 241 4.35 7.21 14.17
N ASN A 242 3.01 7.40 14.18
CA ASN A 242 2.29 7.72 15.42
C ASN A 242 2.01 6.50 16.32
N THR A 243 2.44 5.31 15.89
CA THR A 243 2.31 4.05 16.65
C THR A 243 3.66 3.43 16.94
N TYR A 244 4.27 2.69 16.00
CA TYR A 244 5.54 1.98 16.21
C TYR A 244 6.69 2.92 16.59
N TYR A 245 6.88 4.03 15.86
CA TYR A 245 7.94 4.97 16.24
C TYR A 245 7.65 5.63 17.59
N ARG A 246 6.44 6.16 17.78
CA ARG A 246 6.06 6.81 19.04
C ARG A 246 6.21 5.90 20.26
N SER A 247 5.81 4.63 20.14
CA SER A 247 5.93 3.65 21.23
C SER A 247 7.38 3.34 21.60
N ALA A 248 8.33 3.55 20.68
CA ALA A 248 9.75 3.23 20.85
C ALA A 248 10.66 4.48 20.97
N ALA A 249 10.14 5.68 20.73
CA ALA A 249 10.91 6.92 20.64
C ALA A 249 11.67 7.26 21.95
N HIS A 250 11.19 6.77 23.09
CA HIS A 250 11.84 6.94 24.39
C HIS A 250 13.08 6.05 24.58
N ARG A 251 13.34 5.09 23.69
CA ARG A 251 14.46 4.16 23.80
C ARG A 251 15.75 4.80 23.29
N SER A 252 16.77 4.88 24.14
CA SER A 252 18.06 5.48 23.80
C SER A 252 18.86 4.69 22.74
N ASN A 253 18.52 3.42 22.53
CA ASN A 253 19.14 2.53 21.54
C ASN A 253 18.43 2.56 20.15
N LEU A 254 17.33 3.30 20.00
CA LEU A 254 16.70 3.59 18.72
C LEU A 254 17.03 5.01 18.28
N VAL A 255 17.72 5.17 17.17
CA VAL A 255 18.15 6.47 16.63
C VAL A 255 17.56 6.65 15.25
N VAL A 256 16.70 7.65 15.07
CA VAL A 256 16.04 7.94 13.79
C VAL A 256 16.58 9.25 13.24
N LEU A 257 17.12 9.23 12.02
CA LEU A 257 17.53 10.41 11.26
C LEU A 257 16.51 10.63 10.13
N THR A 258 15.85 11.78 10.14
CA THR A 258 14.94 12.24 9.08
C THR A 258 15.64 13.18 8.12
N GLU A 259 14.99 13.48 6.97
CA GLU A 259 15.53 14.34 5.90
C GLU A 259 16.88 13.85 5.34
N ALA A 260 17.14 12.54 5.47
CA ALA A 260 18.36 11.88 5.04
C ALA A 260 18.05 10.80 4.00
N GLN A 261 18.54 10.98 2.78
CA GLN A 261 18.34 10.03 1.68
C GLN A 261 19.52 9.08 1.58
N ALA A 262 19.28 7.77 1.78
CA ALA A 262 20.26 6.73 1.52
C ALA A 262 20.63 6.71 0.03
N THR A 263 21.91 6.56 -0.25
CA THR A 263 22.46 6.65 -1.61
C THR A 263 23.17 5.37 -2.05
N LYS A 264 23.68 4.59 -1.10
CA LYS A 264 24.43 3.37 -1.41
C LYS A 264 24.57 2.49 -0.17
N ILE A 265 24.57 1.17 -0.38
CA ILE A 265 24.99 0.18 0.62
C ILE A 265 26.50 -0.03 0.46
N GLU A 266 27.26 0.13 1.52
CA GLU A 266 28.68 -0.14 1.52
C GLU A 266 28.92 -1.65 1.65
N LEU A 267 29.35 -2.27 0.56
CA LEU A 267 29.53 -3.71 0.41
C LEU A 267 31.01 -4.06 0.30
N GLU A 268 31.42 -5.06 1.06
CA GLU A 268 32.77 -5.63 1.06
C GLU A 268 32.70 -7.13 0.76
N GLN A 269 33.63 -7.62 -0.10
CA GLN A 269 33.81 -9.06 -0.30
C GLN A 269 34.60 -9.62 0.87
N THR A 270 34.00 -10.53 1.62
CA THR A 270 34.63 -11.26 2.74
C THR A 270 34.82 -12.74 2.36
N LYS A 271 35.44 -13.50 3.25
CA LYS A 271 35.55 -14.97 3.08
C LYS A 271 34.19 -15.67 3.12
N GLU A 272 33.21 -15.05 3.81
CA GLU A 272 31.86 -15.58 4.00
C GLU A 272 30.91 -15.18 2.87
N GLY A 273 31.28 -14.21 2.01
CA GLY A 273 30.48 -13.70 0.92
C GLY A 273 30.43 -12.16 0.89
N LEU A 274 29.52 -11.62 0.08
CA LEU A 274 29.32 -10.18 -0.01
C LEU A 274 28.59 -9.66 1.24
N THR A 275 29.25 -8.79 1.99
CA THR A 275 28.81 -8.34 3.32
C THR A 275 28.52 -6.83 3.32
N ALA A 276 27.38 -6.41 3.82
CA ALA A 276 27.04 -5.00 4.04
C ALA A 276 27.74 -4.49 5.32
N LYS A 277 28.50 -3.41 5.18
CA LYS A 277 29.28 -2.77 6.28
C LYS A 277 28.62 -1.48 6.77
N GLY A 278 27.69 -0.92 6.00
CA GLY A 278 27.06 0.34 6.34
C GLY A 278 26.24 0.89 5.17
N VAL A 279 25.83 2.14 5.35
CA VAL A 279 25.00 2.87 4.38
C VAL A 279 25.52 4.29 4.21
N SER A 280 25.78 4.69 2.97
CA SER A 280 26.03 6.09 2.62
C SER A 280 24.70 6.81 2.40
N PHE A 281 24.61 8.05 2.86
CA PHE A 281 23.41 8.88 2.76
C PHE A 281 23.76 10.34 2.60
N VAL A 282 22.83 11.11 2.04
CA VAL A 282 22.91 12.58 1.93
C VAL A 282 21.96 13.20 2.94
N HIS A 283 22.47 14.13 3.73
CA HIS A 283 21.71 14.95 4.67
C HIS A 283 22.18 16.40 4.55
N HIS A 284 21.25 17.34 4.28
CA HIS A 284 21.56 18.76 4.05
C HIS A 284 22.71 18.98 3.06
N ASN A 285 22.63 18.32 1.89
CA ASN A 285 23.63 18.38 0.79
C ASN A 285 25.06 17.90 1.15
N LYS A 286 25.22 17.20 2.28
CA LYS A 286 26.49 16.57 2.68
C LYS A 286 26.32 15.05 2.68
N THR A 287 27.36 14.36 2.24
CA THR A 287 27.39 12.90 2.24
C THR A 287 28.04 12.40 3.53
N PHE A 288 27.42 11.40 4.14
CA PHE A 288 27.87 10.70 5.32
C PHE A 288 27.78 9.18 5.12
N THR A 289 28.49 8.43 5.96
CA THR A 289 28.40 6.96 5.97
C THR A 289 28.23 6.47 7.41
N ALA A 290 27.16 5.74 7.67
CA ALA A 290 26.92 5.05 8.93
C ALA A 290 27.34 3.59 8.84
N LYS A 291 27.90 3.01 9.91
CA LYS A 291 28.40 1.64 9.98
C LYS A 291 27.41 0.70 10.64
N ALA A 292 27.21 -0.48 10.06
CA ALA A 292 26.40 -1.57 10.61
C ALA A 292 27.31 -2.74 11.02
N LYS A 293 27.18 -3.21 12.27
CA LYS A 293 27.92 -4.36 12.79
C LYS A 293 27.31 -5.71 12.42
N LYS A 294 25.96 -5.77 12.43
CA LYS A 294 25.19 -7.00 12.18
C LYS A 294 24.56 -6.98 10.79
N GLU A 295 23.54 -6.19 10.59
CA GLU A 295 22.79 -6.19 9.31
C GLU A 295 22.42 -4.80 8.81
N VAL A 296 22.27 -4.68 7.50
CA VAL A 296 21.57 -3.62 6.80
C VAL A 296 20.23 -4.16 6.30
N ILE A 297 19.13 -3.46 6.61
CA ILE A 297 17.77 -3.86 6.28
C ILE A 297 17.18 -2.78 5.38
N LEU A 298 16.91 -3.14 4.10
CA LEU A 298 16.28 -2.24 3.14
C LEU A 298 14.76 -2.25 3.32
N SER A 299 14.20 -1.07 3.52
CA SER A 299 12.76 -0.81 3.62
C SER A 299 12.39 0.46 2.84
N ALA A 300 13.08 0.70 1.71
CA ALA A 300 12.91 1.92 0.90
C ALA A 300 11.66 1.86 0.00
N GLY A 301 10.92 0.77 0.06
CA GLY A 301 9.68 0.55 -0.69
C GLY A 301 9.91 0.06 -2.11
N THR A 302 8.86 -0.46 -2.73
CA THR A 302 8.89 -1.14 -4.03
C THR A 302 9.57 -0.34 -5.13
N LEU A 303 9.44 1.01 -5.12
CA LEU A 303 9.97 1.84 -6.21
C LEU A 303 11.45 2.22 -6.02
N LEU A 304 11.97 2.23 -4.79
CA LEU A 304 13.32 2.72 -4.50
C LEU A 304 14.27 1.64 -3.97
N THR A 305 13.77 0.54 -3.43
CA THR A 305 14.59 -0.59 -3.00
C THR A 305 15.43 -1.17 -4.12
N PRO A 306 14.90 -1.47 -5.34
CA PRO A 306 15.71 -1.96 -6.44
C PRO A 306 16.76 -0.94 -6.90
N GLN A 307 16.42 0.35 -6.95
CA GLN A 307 17.39 1.40 -7.27
C GLN A 307 18.60 1.38 -6.33
N LEU A 308 18.35 1.24 -5.02
CA LEU A 308 19.42 1.25 -4.03
C LEU A 308 20.29 -0.02 -4.11
N LEU A 309 19.72 -1.17 -4.44
CA LEU A 309 20.48 -2.40 -4.74
C LEU A 309 21.37 -2.19 -5.96
N GLU A 310 20.84 -1.67 -7.07
CA GLU A 310 21.60 -1.41 -8.30
C GLU A 310 22.72 -0.37 -8.09
N LEU A 311 22.43 0.76 -7.41
CA LEU A 311 23.45 1.76 -7.04
C LEU A 311 24.59 1.17 -6.20
N SER A 312 24.32 0.07 -5.50
CA SER A 312 25.31 -0.62 -4.67
C SER A 312 26.06 -1.73 -5.41
N GLY A 313 25.72 -1.97 -6.69
CA GLY A 313 26.34 -2.98 -7.54
C GLY A 313 25.68 -4.36 -7.48
N ILE A 314 24.42 -4.44 -6.99
CA ILE A 314 23.62 -5.67 -6.96
C ILE A 314 22.47 -5.54 -7.97
N GLY A 315 22.48 -6.36 -9.02
CA GLY A 315 21.45 -6.31 -10.06
C GLY A 315 21.90 -6.96 -11.35
N ASN A 316 21.20 -6.64 -12.45
CA ASN A 316 21.59 -7.09 -13.79
C ASN A 316 22.89 -6.38 -14.23
N GLY A 317 23.93 -7.15 -14.54
CA GLY A 317 25.24 -6.62 -14.90
C GLY A 317 25.24 -5.68 -16.10
N GLU A 318 24.38 -5.87 -17.09
CA GLU A 318 24.27 -4.98 -18.26
C GLU A 318 23.63 -3.65 -17.88
N VAL A 319 22.60 -3.66 -17.02
CA VAL A 319 21.98 -2.43 -16.48
C VAL A 319 23.03 -1.64 -15.69
N LEU A 320 23.77 -2.31 -14.80
CA LEU A 320 24.80 -1.66 -13.97
C LEU A 320 25.90 -1.03 -14.81
N LYS A 321 26.47 -1.77 -15.76
CA LYS A 321 27.53 -1.30 -16.65
C LYS A 321 27.09 -0.10 -17.48
N LYS A 322 25.84 -0.11 -18.00
CA LYS A 322 25.28 1.00 -18.77
C LYS A 322 25.33 2.33 -18.01
N HIS A 323 25.23 2.28 -16.68
CA HIS A 323 25.28 3.44 -15.80
C HIS A 323 26.64 3.64 -15.10
N GLY A 324 27.70 2.92 -15.54
CA GLY A 324 29.05 3.07 -15.00
C GLY A 324 29.24 2.48 -13.60
N ILE A 325 28.33 1.59 -13.17
CA ILE A 325 28.40 0.91 -11.88
C ILE A 325 29.05 -0.45 -12.04
N ALA A 326 30.11 -0.72 -11.28
CA ALA A 326 30.79 -2.00 -11.29
C ALA A 326 29.89 -3.08 -10.64
N PRO A 327 29.54 -4.16 -11.36
CA PRO A 327 28.77 -5.25 -10.78
C PRO A 327 29.57 -5.96 -9.68
N LYS A 328 28.96 -6.05 -8.49
CA LYS A 328 29.48 -6.82 -7.35
C LYS A 328 28.77 -8.15 -7.18
N LEU A 329 27.49 -8.20 -7.55
CA LEU A 329 26.67 -9.40 -7.48
C LEU A 329 25.67 -9.41 -8.63
N GLU A 330 25.78 -10.42 -9.51
CA GLU A 330 24.79 -10.65 -10.56
C GLU A 330 23.51 -11.21 -9.93
N LEU A 331 22.43 -10.44 -10.02
CA LEU A 331 21.11 -10.78 -9.51
C LEU A 331 20.04 -10.14 -10.38
N SER A 332 19.81 -10.71 -11.55
CA SER A 332 18.98 -10.18 -12.63
C SER A 332 17.50 -9.99 -12.27
N GLY A 333 17.03 -10.55 -11.15
CA GLY A 333 15.68 -10.33 -10.64
C GLY A 333 15.47 -8.96 -9.98
N VAL A 334 16.53 -8.22 -9.66
CA VAL A 334 16.42 -6.89 -9.07
C VAL A 334 15.77 -5.93 -10.05
N GLY A 335 14.71 -5.26 -9.62
CA GLY A 335 13.93 -4.34 -10.42
C GLY A 335 12.87 -4.98 -11.29
N GLU A 336 12.91 -6.30 -11.50
CA GLU A 336 11.96 -7.04 -12.32
C GLU A 336 10.67 -7.40 -11.57
N ASN A 337 9.68 -7.98 -12.26
CA ASN A 337 8.43 -8.48 -11.68
C ASN A 337 7.55 -7.39 -11.02
N TYR A 338 7.67 -6.14 -11.44
CA TYR A 338 6.76 -5.08 -10.99
C TYR A 338 5.30 -5.46 -11.30
N GLN A 339 4.46 -5.38 -10.29
CA GLN A 339 3.01 -5.58 -10.37
C GLN A 339 2.33 -4.46 -9.60
N ASP A 340 1.15 -4.04 -10.06
CA ASP A 340 0.38 -2.99 -9.39
C ASP A 340 -1.13 -3.18 -9.68
N HIS A 341 -1.96 -2.83 -8.73
CA HIS A 341 -3.40 -2.74 -8.94
C HIS A 341 -3.73 -1.54 -9.84
N ILE A 342 -4.42 -1.81 -10.93
CA ILE A 342 -4.88 -0.78 -11.88
C ILE A 342 -6.39 -0.67 -11.85
N LEU A 343 -6.88 0.55 -11.96
CA LEU A 343 -8.29 0.86 -11.83
C LEU A 343 -8.83 1.74 -12.96
N VAL A 344 -10.14 1.67 -13.14
CA VAL A 344 -10.98 2.69 -13.78
C VAL A 344 -12.14 3.04 -12.85
N SER A 345 -12.80 4.16 -13.08
CA SER A 345 -13.90 4.63 -12.24
C SER A 345 -15.05 5.12 -13.10
N THR A 346 -16.23 4.58 -12.87
CA THR A 346 -17.48 5.15 -13.41
C THR A 346 -18.08 6.10 -12.40
N THR A 347 -18.56 7.26 -12.86
CA THR A 347 -19.07 8.32 -11.99
C THR A 347 -20.51 8.68 -12.37
N TYR A 348 -21.35 8.83 -11.35
CA TYR A 348 -22.78 9.11 -11.51
C TYR A 348 -23.16 10.34 -10.69
N GLU A 349 -23.82 11.28 -11.33
CA GLU A 349 -24.44 12.42 -10.66
C GLU A 349 -25.62 11.92 -9.81
N VAL A 350 -25.69 12.36 -8.55
CA VAL A 350 -26.80 12.03 -7.65
C VAL A 350 -27.83 13.16 -7.61
N LYS A 351 -29.07 12.83 -7.24
CA LYS A 351 -30.15 13.80 -7.09
C LYS A 351 -29.81 14.85 -6.04
N PRO A 352 -30.30 16.08 -6.21
CA PRO A 352 -30.20 17.14 -5.18
C PRO A 352 -30.67 16.64 -3.82
N GLY A 353 -29.94 16.99 -2.77
CA GLY A 353 -30.24 16.59 -1.39
C GLY A 353 -29.56 15.31 -0.92
N VAL A 354 -29.03 14.48 -1.83
CA VAL A 354 -28.25 13.30 -1.45
C VAL A 354 -26.89 13.73 -0.91
N SER A 355 -26.59 13.33 0.32
CA SER A 355 -25.33 13.66 0.99
C SER A 355 -24.19 12.79 0.50
N THR A 356 -23.09 13.43 0.03
CA THR A 356 -21.84 12.77 -0.39
C THR A 356 -20.62 13.54 0.11
N TYR A 357 -19.40 13.03 -0.17
CA TYR A 357 -18.16 13.77 0.12
C TYR A 357 -18.11 15.14 -0.57
N ASP A 358 -18.72 15.27 -1.74
CA ASP A 358 -18.67 16.51 -2.50
C ASP A 358 -19.42 17.62 -1.79
N SER A 359 -20.46 17.30 -1.01
CA SER A 359 -21.25 18.26 -0.25
C SER A 359 -20.39 19.11 0.71
N ILE A 360 -19.36 18.52 1.29
CA ILE A 360 -18.42 19.23 2.18
C ILE A 360 -17.52 20.20 1.37
N ASN A 361 -17.22 19.86 0.12
CA ASN A 361 -16.29 20.65 -0.69
C ASN A 361 -16.92 21.95 -1.22
N TRP A 362 -18.22 21.95 -1.50
CA TRP A 362 -18.90 23.11 -2.09
C TRP A 362 -19.94 23.79 -1.20
N ASN A 363 -20.36 23.15 -0.09
CA ASN A 363 -21.32 23.71 0.87
C ASN A 363 -20.59 24.08 2.18
N ALA A 364 -20.35 25.38 2.36
CA ALA A 364 -19.64 25.90 3.52
C ALA A 364 -20.33 25.56 4.86
N THR A 365 -21.68 25.50 4.89
CA THR A 365 -22.42 25.10 6.09
C THR A 365 -22.19 23.64 6.44
N ALA A 366 -22.23 22.75 5.44
CA ALA A 366 -21.92 21.33 5.65
C ALA A 366 -20.46 21.12 6.10
N ALA A 367 -19.52 21.86 5.52
CA ALA A 367 -18.12 21.84 5.93
C ALA A 367 -17.93 22.29 7.38
N ALA A 368 -18.57 23.40 7.78
CA ALA A 368 -18.50 23.92 9.15
C ALA A 368 -19.13 22.93 10.17
N GLN A 369 -20.25 22.32 9.83
CA GLN A 369 -20.89 21.29 10.66
C GLN A 369 -20.02 20.05 10.82
N ALA A 370 -19.41 19.56 9.73
CA ALA A 370 -18.49 18.43 9.77
C ALA A 370 -17.26 18.72 10.63
N GLN A 371 -16.70 19.95 10.53
CA GLN A 371 -15.56 20.38 11.35
C GLN A 371 -15.96 20.48 12.82
N ALA A 372 -17.09 21.11 13.16
CA ALA A 372 -17.57 21.24 14.53
C ALA A 372 -17.85 19.86 15.18
N GLN A 373 -18.42 18.91 14.42
CA GLN A 373 -18.60 17.54 14.88
C GLN A 373 -17.26 16.86 15.16
N TYR A 374 -16.28 17.00 14.25
CA TYR A 374 -14.95 16.44 14.44
C TYR A 374 -14.23 17.05 15.66
N ASP A 375 -14.28 18.36 15.81
CA ASP A 375 -13.61 19.05 16.93
C ASP A 375 -14.19 18.66 18.29
N SER A 376 -15.50 18.49 18.38
CA SER A 376 -16.21 18.19 19.64
C SER A 376 -16.25 16.70 19.98
N LYS A 377 -16.34 15.80 18.98
CA LYS A 377 -16.59 14.37 19.19
C LYS A 377 -15.52 13.45 18.60
N ARG A 378 -14.59 13.98 17.81
CA ARG A 378 -13.61 13.19 17.03
C ARG A 378 -14.28 12.14 16.14
N ASP A 379 -15.43 12.48 15.58
CA ASP A 379 -16.29 11.60 14.80
C ASP A 379 -16.92 12.33 13.60
N GLY A 380 -17.74 11.63 12.82
CA GLY A 380 -18.51 12.18 11.69
C GLY A 380 -17.77 12.12 10.35
N PRO A 381 -18.19 12.99 9.39
CA PRO A 381 -17.70 12.93 8.01
C PRO A 381 -16.17 13.00 7.87
N LEU A 382 -15.48 13.72 8.77
CA LEU A 382 -14.03 13.89 8.70
C LEU A 382 -13.24 12.67 9.20
N THR A 383 -13.88 11.67 9.85
CA THR A 383 -13.26 10.41 10.24
C THR A 383 -13.59 9.26 9.29
N ALA A 384 -14.54 9.44 8.37
CA ALA A 384 -14.97 8.39 7.46
C ALA A 384 -14.00 8.20 6.29
N SER A 385 -13.83 6.99 5.81
CA SER A 385 -13.10 6.62 4.60
C SER A 385 -13.94 5.68 3.74
N ASN A 386 -13.48 5.35 2.53
CA ASN A 386 -14.11 4.30 1.73
C ASN A 386 -13.99 2.98 2.49
N SER A 387 -15.12 2.35 2.78
CA SER A 387 -15.14 1.08 3.50
C SER A 387 -16.01 0.03 2.83
N LEU A 388 -16.93 0.43 1.95
CA LEU A 388 -17.76 -0.53 1.25
C LEU A 388 -17.05 -1.03 -0.01
N LEU A 389 -16.53 -2.24 0.10
CA LEU A 389 -15.75 -2.93 -0.93
C LEU A 389 -16.50 -4.18 -1.40
N SER A 390 -16.16 -4.65 -2.59
CA SER A 390 -16.56 -5.97 -3.04
C SER A 390 -15.39 -6.60 -3.77
N TYR A 391 -15.11 -7.88 -3.50
CA TYR A 391 -14.19 -8.68 -4.29
C TYR A 391 -14.99 -9.71 -5.04
N ILE A 392 -14.90 -9.71 -6.37
CA ILE A 392 -15.73 -10.55 -7.23
C ILE A 392 -14.90 -11.33 -8.24
N ASP A 393 -15.37 -12.51 -8.57
CA ASP A 393 -14.77 -13.34 -9.61
C ASP A 393 -15.20 -12.91 -11.02
N LEU A 394 -14.45 -13.34 -12.02
CA LEU A 394 -14.72 -12.98 -13.41
C LEU A 394 -16.01 -13.59 -13.97
N TYR A 395 -16.52 -14.70 -13.41
CA TYR A 395 -17.77 -15.32 -13.88
C TYR A 395 -18.98 -14.41 -13.64
N HIS A 396 -18.98 -13.66 -12.52
CA HIS A 396 -20.02 -12.68 -12.24
C HIS A 396 -19.97 -11.48 -13.18
N ILE A 397 -18.78 -11.12 -13.67
CA ILE A 397 -18.57 -9.93 -14.51
C ILE A 397 -18.75 -10.26 -16.00
N ALA A 398 -18.08 -11.30 -16.50
CA ALA A 398 -17.92 -11.53 -17.93
C ALA A 398 -18.62 -12.80 -18.44
N GLY A 399 -18.93 -13.76 -17.55
CA GLY A 399 -19.50 -15.06 -17.93
C GLY A 399 -18.49 -16.01 -18.60
N SER A 400 -18.82 -17.30 -18.63
CA SER A 400 -17.91 -18.38 -19.03
C SER A 400 -17.34 -18.25 -20.44
N ALA A 401 -18.17 -17.83 -21.41
CA ALA A 401 -17.73 -17.73 -22.81
C ALA A 401 -16.63 -16.69 -23.03
N LYS A 402 -16.77 -15.51 -22.41
CA LYS A 402 -15.75 -14.45 -22.49
C LYS A 402 -14.47 -14.84 -21.76
N ILE A 403 -14.58 -15.48 -20.60
CA ILE A 403 -13.41 -15.98 -19.84
C ILE A 403 -12.63 -16.97 -20.70
N GLY A 404 -13.32 -17.91 -21.39
CA GLY A 404 -12.67 -18.84 -22.30
C GLY A 404 -11.94 -18.15 -23.46
N TYR A 405 -12.50 -17.06 -24.00
CA TYR A 405 -11.83 -16.24 -25.01
C TYR A 405 -10.61 -15.52 -24.43
N MET A 406 -10.76 -14.82 -23.29
CA MET A 406 -9.67 -14.12 -22.61
C MET A 406 -8.49 -15.06 -22.30
N HIS A 407 -8.79 -16.26 -21.81
CA HIS A 407 -7.80 -17.29 -21.51
C HIS A 407 -7.02 -17.72 -22.75
N ARG A 408 -7.70 -18.02 -23.89
CA ARG A 408 -6.99 -18.37 -25.12
C ARG A 408 -6.07 -17.24 -25.60
N LYS A 409 -6.56 -15.99 -25.57
CA LYS A 409 -5.76 -14.82 -25.97
C LYS A 409 -4.54 -14.62 -25.09
N LEU A 410 -4.68 -14.76 -23.79
CA LEU A 410 -3.56 -14.69 -22.85
C LEU A 410 -2.44 -15.68 -23.26
N TRP A 411 -2.79 -16.95 -23.50
CA TRP A 411 -1.77 -17.95 -23.81
C TRP A 411 -1.19 -17.80 -25.22
N GLU A 412 -1.95 -17.25 -26.19
CA GLU A 412 -1.41 -16.84 -27.48
C GLU A 412 -0.36 -15.70 -27.35
N GLU A 413 -0.56 -14.78 -26.40
CA GLU A 413 0.40 -13.71 -26.09
C GLU A 413 1.62 -14.25 -25.36
N VAL A 414 1.41 -15.01 -24.30
CA VAL A 414 2.50 -15.61 -23.49
C VAL A 414 3.40 -16.54 -24.33
N ALA A 415 2.83 -17.26 -25.29
CA ALA A 415 3.60 -18.14 -26.18
C ALA A 415 4.57 -17.37 -27.11
N LYS A 416 4.30 -16.10 -27.39
CA LYS A 416 5.17 -15.23 -28.20
C LYS A 416 6.25 -14.53 -27.40
N GLU A 417 6.13 -14.57 -26.08
CA GLU A 417 7.07 -13.97 -25.15
C GLU A 417 8.03 -15.00 -24.57
N LYS A 418 9.06 -14.52 -23.89
CA LYS A 418 9.97 -15.35 -23.11
C LYS A 418 9.82 -15.01 -21.63
N PRO A 419 8.71 -15.43 -20.98
CA PRO A 419 8.50 -15.13 -19.58
C PRO A 419 9.62 -15.75 -18.74
N THR A 420 10.01 -15.05 -17.66
CA THR A 420 10.98 -15.56 -16.69
C THR A 420 10.48 -16.85 -16.02
N ALA A 421 11.36 -17.59 -15.36
CA ALA A 421 10.97 -18.80 -14.64
C ALA A 421 9.89 -18.47 -13.57
N LEU A 422 10.05 -17.36 -12.84
CA LEU A 422 9.09 -16.89 -11.86
C LEU A 422 7.74 -16.55 -12.50
N GLN A 423 7.73 -15.79 -13.60
CA GLN A 423 6.50 -15.42 -14.31
C GLN A 423 5.73 -16.65 -14.81
N LYS A 424 6.43 -17.71 -15.28
CA LYS A 424 5.77 -18.94 -15.71
C LYS A 424 5.00 -19.61 -14.57
N GLU A 425 5.58 -19.69 -13.39
CA GLU A 425 4.91 -20.27 -12.22
C GLU A 425 3.77 -19.38 -11.72
N GLN A 426 3.96 -18.06 -11.72
CA GLN A 426 2.90 -17.08 -11.40
C GLN A 426 1.70 -17.20 -12.34
N TYR A 427 1.91 -17.27 -13.66
CA TYR A 427 0.82 -17.39 -14.64
C TYR A 427 0.03 -18.68 -14.47
N LYS A 428 0.67 -19.83 -14.15
CA LYS A 428 -0.02 -21.07 -13.82
C LYS A 428 -0.96 -20.91 -12.60
N ILE A 429 -0.49 -20.21 -11.57
CA ILE A 429 -1.28 -19.95 -10.36
C ILE A 429 -2.45 -19.00 -10.68
N GLN A 430 -2.19 -17.89 -11.40
CA GLN A 430 -3.21 -16.93 -11.79
C GLN A 430 -4.26 -17.56 -12.71
N GLU A 431 -3.87 -18.46 -13.61
CA GLU A 431 -4.81 -19.23 -14.44
C GLU A 431 -5.78 -20.05 -13.58
N LEU A 432 -5.28 -20.72 -12.54
CA LEU A 432 -6.15 -21.45 -11.61
C LEU A 432 -7.13 -20.52 -10.90
N TRP A 433 -6.70 -19.29 -10.56
CA TRP A 433 -7.55 -18.29 -9.94
C TRP A 433 -8.64 -17.76 -10.87
N LEU A 434 -8.37 -17.62 -12.17
CA LEU A 434 -9.40 -17.27 -13.17
C LEU A 434 -10.55 -18.27 -13.22
N ARG A 435 -10.27 -19.54 -12.90
CA ARG A 435 -11.24 -20.65 -12.93
C ARG A 435 -11.96 -20.87 -11.59
N LYS A 436 -11.59 -20.12 -10.56
CA LYS A 436 -12.14 -20.24 -9.20
C LYS A 436 -12.91 -18.98 -8.82
N LYS A 437 -13.75 -19.08 -7.78
CA LYS A 437 -14.38 -17.92 -7.14
C LYS A 437 -13.34 -17.16 -6.31
N MET A 438 -12.46 -16.45 -6.99
CA MET A 438 -11.44 -15.59 -6.38
C MET A 438 -11.81 -14.13 -6.64
N GLY A 439 -11.40 -13.24 -5.76
CA GLY A 439 -11.59 -11.81 -5.91
C GLY A 439 -10.70 -11.20 -7.00
N ASN A 440 -10.97 -11.50 -8.28
CA ASN A 440 -10.16 -10.99 -9.40
C ASN A 440 -10.32 -9.48 -9.63
N VAL A 441 -11.48 -8.95 -9.27
CA VAL A 441 -11.80 -7.52 -9.38
C VAL A 441 -12.32 -7.02 -8.04
N GLU A 442 -11.76 -5.92 -7.59
CA GLU A 442 -12.31 -5.13 -6.50
C GLU A 442 -13.24 -4.06 -7.04
N VAL A 443 -14.39 -3.89 -6.40
CA VAL A 443 -15.35 -2.82 -6.69
C VAL A 443 -15.55 -2.00 -5.42
N ILE A 444 -15.17 -0.73 -5.47
CA ILE A 444 -15.21 0.19 -4.33
C ILE A 444 -16.30 1.22 -4.57
N LEU A 445 -17.19 1.40 -3.61
CA LEU A 445 -18.03 2.60 -3.58
C LEU A 445 -17.23 3.78 -3.03
N HIS A 446 -17.13 4.83 -3.83
CA HIS A 446 -16.69 6.14 -3.37
C HIS A 446 -17.90 7.10 -3.40
N PRO A 447 -18.44 7.51 -2.24
CA PRO A 447 -19.59 8.41 -2.20
C PRO A 447 -19.16 9.87 -2.46
N GLY A 448 -18.65 10.13 -3.66
CA GLY A 448 -18.14 11.41 -4.13
C GLY A 448 -17.59 11.30 -5.55
N TYR A 449 -17.06 12.40 -6.07
CA TYR A 449 -16.48 12.46 -7.40
C TYR A 449 -15.07 11.81 -7.45
N PHE A 450 -14.92 10.78 -8.26
CA PHE A 450 -13.63 10.15 -8.54
C PHE A 450 -13.45 9.89 -10.06
N GLY A 451 -14.02 10.78 -10.88
CA GLY A 451 -14.00 10.68 -12.34
C GLY A 451 -12.68 11.06 -12.97
N ALA A 452 -12.63 10.94 -14.29
CA ALA A 452 -11.48 11.26 -15.13
C ALA A 452 -11.42 12.74 -15.53
N GLY A 453 -12.58 13.35 -15.78
CA GLY A 453 -12.70 14.76 -16.14
C GLY A 453 -12.95 15.67 -14.92
N PRO A 454 -13.25 16.95 -15.12
CA PRO A 454 -13.64 17.85 -14.05
C PRO A 454 -15.06 17.56 -13.52
N ALA A 455 -15.23 17.64 -12.21
CA ALA A 455 -16.58 17.65 -11.61
C ALA A 455 -17.34 18.92 -12.01
N LYS A 456 -18.65 18.83 -12.16
CA LYS A 456 -19.51 20.02 -12.30
C LYS A 456 -19.58 20.78 -10.97
N ASN A 457 -19.66 22.09 -11.04
CA ASN A 457 -19.79 22.92 -9.85
C ASN A 457 -21.10 22.60 -9.10
N ASN A 458 -21.05 22.65 -7.78
CA ASN A 458 -22.21 22.44 -6.89
C ASN A 458 -22.99 21.15 -7.16
N THR A 459 -22.31 20.11 -7.62
CA THR A 459 -22.89 18.81 -7.96
C THR A 459 -22.28 17.72 -7.09
N SER A 460 -23.12 16.82 -6.61
CA SER A 460 -22.72 15.66 -5.83
C SER A 460 -22.74 14.39 -6.66
N TYR A 461 -21.84 13.46 -6.34
CA TYR A 461 -21.63 12.24 -7.11
C TYR A 461 -21.50 11.02 -6.22
N ILE A 462 -21.65 9.86 -6.84
CA ILE A 462 -21.00 8.62 -6.42
C ILE A 462 -20.07 8.15 -7.54
N SER A 463 -19.00 7.49 -7.16
CA SER A 463 -18.13 6.78 -8.11
C SER A 463 -18.04 5.31 -7.74
N ILE A 464 -18.14 4.45 -8.74
CA ILE A 464 -17.89 3.02 -8.62
C ILE A 464 -16.52 2.76 -9.24
N ILE A 465 -15.55 2.39 -8.40
CA ILE A 465 -14.17 2.18 -8.80
C ILE A 465 -13.96 0.68 -9.00
N MET A 466 -13.52 0.27 -10.16
CA MET A 466 -13.22 -1.12 -10.49
C MET A 466 -11.73 -1.30 -10.64
N CYS A 467 -11.17 -2.29 -9.95
CA CYS A 467 -9.74 -2.49 -9.85
C CYS A 467 -9.35 -3.96 -10.06
N ILE A 468 -8.45 -4.23 -11.00
CA ILE A 468 -7.90 -5.59 -11.19
C ILE A 468 -6.98 -5.90 -10.01
N GLN A 469 -7.19 -7.08 -9.40
CA GLN A 469 -6.42 -7.52 -8.25
C GLN A 469 -5.24 -8.43 -8.61
N HIS A 470 -5.31 -9.14 -9.72
CA HIS A 470 -4.27 -10.06 -10.17
C HIS A 470 -3.88 -9.78 -11.63
N PRO A 471 -3.26 -8.62 -11.93
CA PRO A 471 -2.88 -8.27 -13.29
C PRO A 471 -1.89 -9.28 -13.86
N PHE A 472 -2.00 -9.58 -15.15
CA PHE A 472 -1.05 -10.41 -15.89
C PHE A 472 0.10 -9.60 -16.48
N SER A 473 -0.08 -8.29 -16.65
CA SER A 473 1.00 -7.39 -17.07
C SER A 473 2.12 -7.36 -16.03
N ARG A 474 3.35 -7.29 -16.48
CA ARG A 474 4.55 -7.18 -15.65
C ARG A 474 5.41 -6.04 -16.13
N GLY A 475 5.95 -5.29 -15.20
CA GLY A 475 6.87 -4.19 -15.44
C GLY A 475 8.19 -4.36 -14.74
N ASN A 476 8.99 -3.29 -14.78
CA ASN A 476 10.31 -3.25 -14.14
C ASN A 476 10.66 -1.83 -13.64
N ILE A 477 11.69 -1.77 -12.82
CA ILE A 477 12.28 -0.54 -12.31
C ILE A 477 13.79 -0.68 -12.34
N HIS A 478 14.44 0.22 -13.08
CA HIS A 478 15.90 0.22 -13.18
C HIS A 478 16.47 1.63 -13.06
N LEU A 479 17.78 1.71 -12.85
CA LEU A 479 18.49 2.96 -12.84
C LEU A 479 18.24 3.78 -14.11
N ASN A 480 18.07 5.07 -13.92
CA ASN A 480 18.09 6.07 -14.99
C ASN A 480 19.44 6.80 -15.06
N SER A 481 20.20 6.77 -13.97
CA SER A 481 21.46 7.47 -13.81
C SER A 481 22.25 6.87 -12.65
N SER A 482 23.58 7.06 -12.65
CA SER A 482 24.44 6.79 -11.47
C SER A 482 24.29 7.85 -10.36
N ASN A 483 23.57 8.94 -10.60
CA ASN A 483 23.23 9.92 -9.56
C ASN A 483 22.17 9.32 -8.61
N PRO A 484 22.50 9.05 -7.34
CA PRO A 484 21.58 8.41 -6.40
C PRO A 484 20.36 9.26 -6.01
N LEU A 485 20.39 10.56 -6.31
CA LEU A 485 19.28 11.48 -6.06
C LEU A 485 18.33 11.60 -7.25
N ALA A 486 18.71 11.08 -8.43
CA ALA A 486 17.83 11.02 -9.58
C ALA A 486 16.79 9.90 -9.42
N PRO A 487 15.53 10.09 -9.84
CA PRO A 487 14.53 9.03 -9.78
C PRO A 487 14.90 7.89 -10.75
N PRO A 488 14.55 6.63 -10.44
CA PRO A 488 14.72 5.52 -11.36
C PRO A 488 13.76 5.62 -12.56
N THR A 489 14.05 4.89 -13.62
CA THR A 489 13.08 4.60 -14.67
C THR A 489 12.09 3.56 -14.15
N ILE A 490 10.82 3.91 -14.10
CA ILE A 490 9.74 3.03 -13.63
C ILE A 490 8.85 2.71 -14.83
N ASP A 491 8.86 1.48 -15.28
CA ASP A 491 7.99 1.02 -16.34
C ASP A 491 7.02 -0.07 -15.83
N PRO A 492 5.82 0.31 -15.42
CA PRO A 492 4.79 -0.64 -15.03
C PRO A 492 4.33 -1.57 -16.15
N ASN A 493 4.52 -1.18 -17.41
CA ASN A 493 4.09 -1.89 -18.60
C ASN A 493 2.58 -2.25 -18.55
N TYR A 494 1.78 -1.28 -18.06
CA TYR A 494 0.34 -1.45 -17.86
C TYR A 494 -0.37 -1.86 -19.15
N LEU A 495 -1.33 -2.78 -19.04
CA LEU A 495 -2.13 -3.34 -20.15
C LEU A 495 -1.30 -4.01 -21.25
N SER A 496 -0.07 -4.47 -20.94
CA SER A 496 0.73 -5.26 -21.88
C SER A 496 0.11 -6.63 -22.19
N LYS A 497 -0.82 -7.09 -21.36
CA LYS A 497 -1.66 -8.25 -21.61
C LYS A 497 -3.09 -7.82 -21.88
N THR A 498 -3.63 -8.26 -23.02
CA THR A 498 -4.98 -7.91 -23.45
C THR A 498 -6.06 -8.29 -22.44
N ILE A 499 -5.83 -9.37 -21.68
CA ILE A 499 -6.77 -9.81 -20.64
C ILE A 499 -7.01 -8.74 -19.57
N ASP A 500 -5.99 -7.98 -19.17
CA ASP A 500 -6.12 -6.93 -18.15
C ASP A 500 -7.08 -5.83 -18.63
N GLN A 501 -6.95 -5.42 -19.90
CA GLN A 501 -7.86 -4.45 -20.50
C GLN A 501 -9.29 -4.98 -20.60
N GLN A 502 -9.46 -6.24 -21.03
CA GLN A 502 -10.78 -6.87 -21.17
C GLN A 502 -11.48 -6.99 -19.82
N ILE A 503 -10.76 -7.33 -18.74
CA ILE A 503 -11.32 -7.37 -17.38
C ILE A 503 -11.86 -5.99 -17.01
N LEU A 504 -11.13 -4.91 -17.26
CA LEU A 504 -11.59 -3.55 -16.94
C LEU A 504 -12.81 -3.14 -17.75
N VAL A 505 -12.88 -3.49 -19.05
CA VAL A 505 -14.04 -3.21 -19.89
C VAL A 505 -15.29 -3.91 -19.37
N GLU A 506 -15.21 -5.19 -19.03
CA GLU A 506 -16.34 -5.93 -18.47
C GLU A 506 -16.72 -5.39 -17.07
N SER A 507 -15.75 -4.93 -16.30
CA SER A 507 -15.99 -4.31 -14.99
C SER A 507 -16.77 -3.00 -15.11
N VAL A 508 -16.50 -2.16 -16.13
CA VAL A 508 -17.28 -0.94 -16.41
C VAL A 508 -18.74 -1.27 -16.68
N LYS A 509 -18.99 -2.30 -17.49
CA LYS A 509 -20.36 -2.77 -17.77
C LYS A 509 -21.06 -3.28 -16.51
N PHE A 510 -20.32 -3.97 -15.65
CA PHE A 510 -20.85 -4.48 -14.39
C PHE A 510 -21.18 -3.36 -13.41
N ALA A 511 -20.32 -2.33 -13.31
CA ALA A 511 -20.61 -1.14 -12.50
C ALA A 511 -21.90 -0.42 -12.97
N ASP A 512 -22.10 -0.33 -14.28
CA ASP A 512 -23.32 0.23 -14.87
C ASP A 512 -24.58 -0.62 -14.54
N LYS A 513 -24.43 -1.94 -14.46
CA LYS A 513 -25.49 -2.85 -13.96
C LYS A 513 -25.83 -2.55 -12.50
N ILE A 514 -24.85 -2.37 -11.63
CA ILE A 514 -25.09 -2.02 -10.22
C ILE A 514 -25.81 -0.67 -10.14
N ALA A 515 -25.35 0.35 -10.86
CA ALA A 515 -25.92 1.68 -10.85
C ALA A 515 -27.40 1.70 -11.31
N LYS A 516 -27.79 0.83 -12.25
CA LYS A 516 -29.17 0.67 -12.73
C LYS A 516 -30.06 -0.23 -11.85
N THR A 517 -29.52 -0.77 -10.75
CA THR A 517 -30.24 -1.69 -9.88
C THR A 517 -30.86 -0.95 -8.69
N ASN A 518 -32.15 -1.24 -8.39
CA ASN A 518 -32.84 -0.71 -7.19
C ASN A 518 -32.27 -1.36 -5.90
N PRO A 519 -32.10 -0.60 -4.81
CA PRO A 519 -32.62 0.77 -4.54
C PRO A 519 -31.65 1.91 -4.92
N LEU A 520 -30.50 1.66 -5.52
CA LEU A 520 -29.52 2.71 -5.88
C LEU A 520 -30.00 3.56 -7.07
N ALA A 521 -30.55 2.94 -8.11
CA ALA A 521 -30.93 3.60 -9.37
C ALA A 521 -31.79 4.86 -9.19
N PRO A 522 -32.81 4.90 -8.31
CA PRO A 522 -33.62 6.11 -8.11
C PRO A 522 -32.86 7.31 -7.54
N MET A 523 -31.69 7.12 -6.92
CA MET A 523 -30.86 8.19 -6.39
C MET A 523 -30.01 8.88 -7.45
N LEU A 524 -29.82 8.25 -8.60
CA LEU A 524 -28.93 8.71 -9.65
C LEU A 524 -29.68 9.54 -10.70
N VAL A 525 -28.99 10.51 -11.29
CA VAL A 525 -29.48 11.33 -12.40
C VAL A 525 -28.95 10.81 -13.72
N THR A 526 -27.63 10.76 -13.87
CA THR A 526 -26.95 10.32 -15.08
C THR A 526 -25.54 9.85 -14.80
N ARG A 527 -24.99 9.03 -15.66
CA ARG A 527 -23.55 8.72 -15.69
C ARG A 527 -22.80 9.91 -16.30
N GLN A 528 -21.71 10.34 -15.66
CA GLN A 528 -20.83 11.37 -16.19
C GLN A 528 -19.57 10.75 -16.81
N ASP A 529 -18.96 9.76 -16.15
CA ASP A 529 -17.77 9.07 -16.65
C ASP A 529 -17.99 7.55 -16.68
N PRO A 530 -17.72 6.90 -17.81
CA PRO A 530 -17.64 7.51 -19.14
C PRO A 530 -18.93 8.23 -19.52
N SER A 531 -18.84 9.15 -20.50
CA SER A 531 -20.07 9.76 -21.09
C SER A 531 -21.11 8.69 -21.44
N PRO A 532 -22.43 8.96 -21.30
CA PRO A 532 -23.47 8.02 -21.68
C PRO A 532 -23.39 7.49 -23.12
N ASP A 533 -22.70 8.21 -24.01
CA ASP A 533 -22.50 7.83 -25.42
C ASP A 533 -21.46 6.74 -25.61
N VAL A 534 -20.54 6.55 -24.65
CA VAL A 534 -19.54 5.49 -24.64
C VAL A 534 -20.21 4.17 -24.26
N LYS A 535 -20.58 3.35 -25.26
CA LYS A 535 -21.40 2.13 -25.08
C LYS A 535 -20.82 0.89 -25.74
N SER A 536 -20.18 1.03 -26.93
CA SER A 536 -19.62 -0.11 -27.64
C SER A 536 -18.38 -0.66 -26.92
N ASP A 537 -18.05 -1.93 -27.20
CA ASP A 537 -16.82 -2.53 -26.68
C ASP A 537 -15.57 -1.78 -27.18
N GLU A 538 -15.60 -1.22 -28.38
CA GLU A 538 -14.52 -0.43 -28.96
C GLU A 538 -14.35 0.91 -28.22
N ASP A 539 -15.44 1.64 -27.98
CA ASP A 539 -15.43 2.89 -27.22
C ASP A 539 -14.94 2.67 -25.80
N LEU A 540 -15.44 1.61 -25.14
CA LEU A 540 -15.02 1.24 -23.79
C LEU A 540 -13.54 0.84 -23.72
N ASN A 541 -13.03 0.11 -24.72
CA ASN A 541 -11.60 -0.21 -24.81
C ASN A 541 -10.75 1.04 -24.94
N THR A 542 -11.18 2.01 -25.75
CA THR A 542 -10.49 3.28 -25.91
C THR A 542 -10.54 4.07 -24.61
N TRP A 543 -11.73 4.22 -24.02
CA TRP A 543 -11.91 4.92 -22.77
C TRP A 543 -11.10 4.32 -21.62
N VAL A 544 -11.04 2.99 -21.49
CA VAL A 544 -10.22 2.31 -20.48
C VAL A 544 -8.75 2.69 -20.63
N ARG A 545 -8.16 2.61 -21.84
CA ARG A 545 -6.76 2.99 -22.08
C ARG A 545 -6.47 4.43 -21.70
N ASP A 546 -7.40 5.34 -21.99
CA ASP A 546 -7.23 6.75 -21.72
C ASP A 546 -7.40 7.11 -20.24
N ASN A 547 -8.06 6.25 -19.44
CA ASN A 547 -8.51 6.61 -18.10
C ASN A 547 -8.02 5.68 -16.97
N ILE A 548 -7.23 4.62 -17.28
CA ILE A 548 -6.67 3.82 -16.18
C ILE A 548 -5.77 4.66 -15.28
N ARG A 549 -5.77 4.30 -14.02
CA ARG A 549 -4.92 4.83 -12.96
C ARG A 549 -4.40 3.69 -12.09
N THR A 550 -3.35 3.94 -11.33
CA THR A 550 -2.90 3.03 -10.28
C THR A 550 -3.77 3.16 -9.02
N LEU A 551 -3.95 2.07 -8.28
CA LEU A 551 -4.47 2.08 -6.91
C LEU A 551 -3.33 2.24 -5.88
N HIS A 552 -2.11 2.51 -6.35
CA HIS A 552 -0.92 2.77 -5.53
C HIS A 552 -0.44 1.57 -4.71
N HIS A 553 -0.54 0.36 -5.27
CA HIS A 553 -0.15 -0.89 -4.63
C HIS A 553 1.02 -1.61 -5.34
N PRO A 554 2.11 -0.92 -5.73
CA PRO A 554 3.21 -1.59 -6.40
C PRO A 554 3.89 -2.61 -5.50
N ILE A 555 4.25 -3.77 -6.08
CA ILE A 555 4.95 -4.88 -5.42
C ILE A 555 6.00 -5.50 -6.34
N GLY A 556 6.81 -6.39 -5.80
CA GLY A 556 7.48 -7.47 -6.54
C GLY A 556 8.89 -7.21 -7.03
N THR A 557 9.40 -5.99 -6.92
CA THR A 557 10.69 -5.57 -7.54
C THR A 557 11.96 -6.08 -6.84
N ALA A 558 11.80 -6.75 -5.69
CA ALA A 558 12.83 -7.55 -5.02
C ALA A 558 12.21 -8.88 -4.56
N ALA A 559 11.54 -9.58 -5.49
CA ALA A 559 10.66 -10.71 -5.22
C ALA A 559 11.29 -11.79 -4.34
N MET A 560 10.57 -12.21 -3.32
CA MET A 560 10.90 -13.38 -2.51
C MET A 560 10.58 -14.65 -3.31
N ALA A 561 11.62 -15.36 -3.71
CA ALA A 561 11.53 -16.63 -4.43
C ALA A 561 12.89 -17.34 -4.41
N PRO A 562 12.95 -18.65 -4.67
CA PRO A 562 14.21 -19.35 -4.90
C PRO A 562 15.05 -18.66 -5.99
N LYS A 563 16.37 -18.62 -5.79
CA LYS A 563 17.30 -18.04 -6.78
C LYS A 563 17.15 -18.67 -8.17
N SER A 564 16.83 -19.96 -8.23
CA SER A 564 16.59 -20.70 -9.50
C SER A 564 15.39 -20.18 -10.30
N LEU A 565 14.44 -19.53 -9.64
CA LEU A 565 13.31 -18.85 -10.30
C LEU A 565 13.61 -17.37 -10.64
N GLY A 566 14.77 -16.86 -10.24
CA GLY A 566 15.12 -15.44 -10.39
C GLY A 566 14.69 -14.57 -9.20
N GLY A 567 14.46 -15.17 -8.02
CA GLY A 567 14.20 -14.46 -6.79
C GLY A 567 15.36 -13.56 -6.36
N VAL A 568 15.03 -12.46 -5.65
CA VAL A 568 16.00 -11.51 -5.12
C VAL A 568 16.31 -11.80 -3.66
N VAL A 569 15.32 -12.19 -2.88
CA VAL A 569 15.49 -12.58 -1.47
C VAL A 569 14.97 -14.00 -1.23
N ASP A 570 15.56 -14.67 -0.24
CA ASP A 570 15.12 -15.96 0.26
C ASP A 570 13.95 -15.84 1.26
N GLU A 571 13.49 -16.97 1.80
CA GLU A 571 12.41 -17.02 2.81
C GLU A 571 12.80 -16.40 4.17
N LYS A 572 14.09 -16.14 4.41
CA LYS A 572 14.60 -15.35 5.54
C LYS A 572 14.77 -13.88 5.18
N LEU A 573 14.35 -13.48 3.99
CA LEU A 573 14.44 -12.12 3.45
C LEU A 573 15.87 -11.63 3.19
N LYS A 574 16.86 -12.51 3.19
CA LYS A 574 18.25 -12.18 2.83
C LYS A 574 18.39 -12.07 1.32
N VAL A 575 19.07 -11.02 0.87
CA VAL A 575 19.41 -10.86 -0.56
C VAL A 575 20.34 -12.01 -0.95
N HIS A 576 19.94 -12.78 -1.97
CA HIS A 576 20.72 -13.93 -2.43
C HIS A 576 22.17 -13.55 -2.74
N GLY A 577 23.12 -14.31 -2.17
CA GLY A 577 24.56 -14.07 -2.35
C GLY A 577 25.16 -13.02 -1.41
N THR A 578 24.39 -12.50 -0.46
CA THR A 578 24.89 -11.65 0.63
C THR A 578 24.79 -12.36 1.98
N THR A 579 25.59 -11.91 2.95
CA THR A 579 25.61 -12.53 4.28
C THR A 579 24.63 -11.89 5.26
N ASN A 580 24.41 -10.55 5.15
CA ASN A 580 23.76 -9.74 6.17
C ASN A 580 22.98 -8.54 5.58
N LEU A 581 22.53 -8.66 4.35
CA LEU A 581 21.66 -7.68 3.71
C LEU A 581 20.27 -8.27 3.54
N ARG A 582 19.23 -7.59 4.06
CA ARG A 582 17.83 -8.02 3.90
C ARG A 582 16.99 -6.94 3.23
N VAL A 583 15.87 -7.36 2.66
CA VAL A 583 14.80 -6.47 2.19
C VAL A 583 13.53 -6.78 2.98
N VAL A 584 12.94 -5.74 3.57
CA VAL A 584 11.69 -5.85 4.33
C VAL A 584 10.75 -4.70 3.94
N ASP A 585 10.07 -4.86 2.83
CA ASP A 585 8.99 -3.97 2.36
C ASP A 585 8.14 -4.67 1.29
N ALA A 586 7.24 -3.95 0.62
CA ALA A 586 6.35 -4.54 -0.37
C ALA A 586 7.07 -5.06 -1.63
N SER A 587 8.34 -4.72 -1.88
CA SER A 587 9.10 -5.23 -3.02
C SER A 587 9.33 -6.73 -2.97
N ILE A 588 9.30 -7.33 -1.77
CA ILE A 588 9.48 -8.78 -1.62
C ILE A 588 8.27 -9.61 -2.02
N ILE A 589 7.07 -9.01 -2.07
CA ILE A 589 5.82 -9.72 -2.35
C ILE A 589 5.89 -10.31 -3.77
N PRO A 590 5.92 -11.65 -3.93
CA PRO A 590 6.17 -12.24 -5.25
C PRO A 590 4.95 -12.23 -6.16
N MET A 591 3.74 -12.25 -5.60
CA MET A 591 2.46 -12.20 -6.32
C MET A 591 1.47 -11.32 -5.61
N HIS A 592 0.66 -10.62 -6.40
CA HIS A 592 -0.37 -9.71 -5.89
C HIS A 592 -1.49 -10.45 -5.14
N LEU A 593 -2.13 -9.72 -4.23
CA LEU A 593 -3.22 -10.16 -3.37
C LEU A 593 -4.46 -9.31 -3.65
N ALA A 594 -5.65 -9.87 -3.56
CA ALA A 594 -6.91 -9.10 -3.60
C ALA A 594 -7.14 -8.40 -2.25
N THR A 595 -6.35 -7.36 -1.99
CA THR A 595 -6.45 -6.56 -0.76
C THR A 595 -5.67 -5.26 -0.88
N HIS A 596 -5.96 -4.28 -0.02
CA HIS A 596 -5.07 -3.15 0.24
C HIS A 596 -3.91 -3.63 1.11
N LEU A 597 -2.67 -3.32 0.70
CA LEU A 597 -1.48 -4.01 1.21
C LEU A 597 -1.07 -3.64 2.63
N GLN A 598 -1.62 -2.56 3.20
CA GLN A 598 -1.12 -2.00 4.46
C GLN A 598 -1.06 -3.04 5.59
N ARG A 599 -2.14 -3.80 5.81
CA ARG A 599 -2.22 -4.81 6.87
C ARG A 599 -1.27 -5.98 6.65
N THR A 600 -1.16 -6.43 5.41
CA THR A 600 -0.20 -7.45 5.00
C THR A 600 1.24 -7.04 5.25
N ILE A 601 1.61 -5.79 4.91
CA ILE A 601 2.98 -5.30 5.09
C ILE A 601 3.33 -5.15 6.57
N TYR A 602 2.39 -4.77 7.43
CA TYR A 602 2.60 -4.81 8.88
C TYR A 602 2.89 -6.24 9.36
N GLY A 603 2.14 -7.22 8.88
CA GLY A 603 2.38 -8.64 9.17
C GLY A 603 3.74 -9.14 8.69
N ILE A 604 4.12 -8.79 7.45
CA ILE A 604 5.45 -9.09 6.89
C ILE A 604 6.55 -8.52 7.79
N ALA A 605 6.44 -7.27 8.20
CA ALA A 605 7.46 -6.61 8.99
C ALA A 605 7.57 -7.15 10.42
N GLU A 606 6.45 -7.51 11.06
CA GLU A 606 6.45 -8.21 12.37
C GLU A 606 7.13 -9.59 12.27
N LYS A 607 6.82 -10.36 11.21
CA LYS A 607 7.45 -11.66 10.96
C LYS A 607 8.94 -11.50 10.66
N ALA A 608 9.31 -10.53 9.84
CA ALA A 608 10.71 -10.22 9.53
C ALA A 608 11.51 -9.89 10.79
N ALA A 609 10.96 -9.06 11.67
CA ALA A 609 11.62 -8.72 12.93
C ALA A 609 11.86 -9.95 13.81
N GLU A 610 10.92 -10.91 13.84
CA GLU A 610 11.10 -12.16 14.56
C GLU A 610 12.16 -13.06 13.91
N ILE A 611 12.15 -13.19 12.60
CA ILE A 611 13.19 -13.92 11.85
C ILE A 611 14.58 -13.33 12.15
N ILE A 612 14.73 -12.01 12.12
CA ILE A 612 16.00 -11.33 12.39
C ILE A 612 16.47 -11.58 13.83
N LYS A 613 15.56 -11.49 14.81
CA LYS A 613 15.89 -11.74 16.24
C LYS A 613 16.37 -13.18 16.48
N ASN A 614 15.80 -14.15 15.76
CA ASN A 614 16.15 -15.56 15.90
C ASN A 614 17.46 -15.95 15.19
N ASP A 615 17.99 -15.11 14.32
CA ASP A 615 19.29 -15.34 13.66
C ASP A 615 20.48 -14.88 14.54
N TYR A 616 20.24 -14.21 15.69
CA TYR A 616 21.23 -13.65 16.62
C TYR A 616 20.86 -13.86 18.10
#